data_e3dcd25cf47df730200aee3a1987b939
#
_entry.id   e3dcd25cf47df730200aee3a1987b939
#
_cell.length_a   1.000
_cell.length_b   1.000
_cell.length_c   1.000
_cell.angle_alpha   90.00
_cell.angle_beta   90.00
_cell.angle_gamma   90.00
#
_symmetry.space_group_name_H-M   'P 1'
#
loop_
_entity.id
_entity.type
_entity.pdbx_description
1 polymer ?
#
loop_
_entity_poly.entity_id
_entity_poly.type
_entity_poly.pdbx_seq_one_letter_code
_entity_poly.pdbx_strand_id
1 'polypeptide(L)'
;MRTLINVCGASFSGTTMLDLMLGNADDAASCGEVGAWYRPRRHDRVALSCPCGSDPCPRWGPIAGIPEARFHREAFDRWGVRHLVDSTKRLSWVVDANRWAAAAGVRVVNLLIWKDPGTHAYSHWKRGTPIPEARRRFVRYHDRFVNLGLPFASVRYDDFVRAPAAHLVRLCRVADLPYFDGKERFWSRPHHNLFGNPGTRDQLGRTSGAIRPVGPFPPEFARDLAAFEASRGPDWRIHHILKSIRRREVTRLEAPSYEPTHGKPGAVGRYWYFEDMVKQTTRNLFGRLRPARPATNALA
;
A
#
# COMPACT_ATOMS: atom_id res chain seq x y z
N MET A 1 -11.18 8.49 -18.94
CA MET A 1 -11.27 7.09 -18.46
C MET A 1 -11.00 7.08 -16.97
N ARG A 2 -11.68 6.21 -16.19
CA ARG A 2 -11.40 6.03 -14.74
C ARG A 2 -10.24 5.09 -14.54
N THR A 3 -9.40 5.37 -13.55
CA THR A 3 -8.24 4.53 -13.20
C THR A 3 -8.21 4.23 -11.70
N LEU A 4 -8.15 2.94 -11.35
CA LEU A 4 -7.87 2.46 -10.00
C LEU A 4 -6.37 2.16 -9.87
N ILE A 5 -5.72 2.78 -8.91
CA ILE A 5 -4.28 2.62 -8.66
C ILE A 5 -4.10 1.89 -7.32
N ASN A 6 -3.70 0.62 -7.37
CA ASN A 6 -3.38 -0.15 -6.18
C ASN A 6 -1.91 0.09 -5.80
N VAL A 7 -1.66 0.71 -4.65
CA VAL A 7 -0.31 0.90 -4.10
C VAL A 7 0.01 -0.26 -3.17
N CYS A 8 0.81 -1.18 -3.65
CA CYS A 8 1.21 -2.42 -2.98
C CYS A 8 2.59 -2.28 -2.33
N GLY A 9 2.86 -3.08 -1.32
CA GLY A 9 4.15 -3.12 -0.64
C GLY A 9 4.06 -3.81 0.71
N ALA A 10 5.14 -4.41 1.17
CA ALA A 10 5.21 -4.96 2.51
C ALA A 10 5.03 -3.84 3.56
N SER A 11 4.68 -4.20 4.79
CA SER A 11 4.56 -3.21 5.87
C SER A 11 5.84 -2.36 5.98
N PHE A 12 5.66 -1.05 6.17
CA PHE A 12 6.74 -0.05 6.27
C PHE A 12 7.56 0.20 5.00
N SER A 13 7.07 -0.17 3.83
CA SER A 13 7.74 0.10 2.54
C SER A 13 7.46 1.50 1.96
N GLY A 14 6.62 2.32 2.60
CA GLY A 14 6.32 3.68 2.12
C GLY A 14 5.00 3.81 1.34
N THR A 15 4.14 2.79 1.36
CA THR A 15 2.86 2.77 0.64
C THR A 15 1.96 3.97 0.97
N THR A 16 1.84 4.37 2.25
CA THR A 16 1.04 5.52 2.67
C THR A 16 1.54 6.83 2.05
N MET A 17 2.85 7.02 1.98
CA MET A 17 3.44 8.22 1.39
C MET A 17 3.18 8.27 -0.12
N LEU A 18 3.41 7.16 -0.83
CA LEU A 18 3.16 7.08 -2.26
C LEU A 18 1.66 7.26 -2.59
N ASP A 19 0.78 6.65 -1.81
CA ASP A 19 -0.68 6.80 -1.92
C ASP A 19 -1.10 8.28 -1.83
N LEU A 20 -0.63 8.98 -0.81
CA LEU A 20 -0.93 10.40 -0.61
C LEU A 20 -0.37 11.28 -1.75
N MET A 21 0.84 11.01 -2.22
CA MET A 21 1.44 11.76 -3.33
C MET A 21 0.70 11.53 -4.66
N LEU A 22 0.28 10.30 -4.94
CA LEU A 22 -0.50 10.01 -6.14
C LEU A 22 -1.91 10.60 -6.04
N GLY A 23 -2.54 10.52 -4.86
CA GLY A 23 -3.83 11.15 -4.57
C GLY A 23 -3.80 12.67 -4.47
N ASN A 24 -2.62 13.31 -4.55
CA ASN A 24 -2.44 14.75 -4.49
C ASN A 24 -2.72 15.39 -5.88
N ALA A 25 -3.99 15.37 -6.29
CA ALA A 25 -4.49 16.03 -7.51
C ALA A 25 -6.00 16.28 -7.38
N ASP A 26 -6.54 17.22 -8.14
CA ASP A 26 -7.95 17.61 -8.03
C ASP A 26 -8.90 16.48 -8.46
N ASP A 27 -8.50 15.71 -9.47
CA ASP A 27 -9.27 14.59 -10.02
C ASP A 27 -8.84 13.22 -9.48
N ALA A 28 -8.08 13.22 -8.36
CA ALA A 28 -7.63 12.02 -7.68
C ALA A 28 -8.02 12.00 -6.19
N ALA A 29 -8.16 10.82 -5.63
CA ALA A 29 -8.39 10.66 -4.20
C ALA A 29 -7.60 9.47 -3.65
N SER A 30 -6.91 9.71 -2.51
CA SER A 30 -6.30 8.67 -1.70
C SER A 30 -7.37 8.03 -0.82
N CYS A 31 -7.55 6.72 -0.93
CA CYS A 31 -8.42 5.92 -0.08
C CYS A 31 -7.70 5.43 1.19
N GLY A 32 -6.37 5.42 1.17
CA GLY A 32 -5.57 4.80 2.21
C GLY A 32 -5.70 3.27 2.21
N GLU A 33 -5.68 2.67 3.37
CA GLU A 33 -5.82 1.21 3.54
C GLU A 33 -7.30 0.81 3.75
N VAL A 34 -8.18 1.25 2.83
CA VAL A 34 -9.64 1.07 2.95
C VAL A 34 -10.08 -0.38 3.14
N GLY A 35 -9.34 -1.34 2.63
CA GLY A 35 -9.61 -2.77 2.88
C GLY A 35 -9.52 -3.16 4.37
N ALA A 36 -8.89 -2.37 5.22
CA ALA A 36 -8.93 -2.59 6.67
C ALA A 36 -10.29 -2.23 7.26
N TRP A 37 -11.03 -1.32 6.64
CA TRP A 37 -12.42 -1.00 7.04
C TRP A 37 -13.37 -2.16 6.75
N TYR A 38 -13.32 -2.69 5.54
CA TYR A 38 -14.22 -3.78 5.14
C TYR A 38 -13.82 -5.14 5.72
N ARG A 39 -12.52 -5.37 5.86
CA ARG A 39 -11.94 -6.63 6.34
C ARG A 39 -11.02 -6.37 7.54
N PRO A 40 -11.55 -5.88 8.68
CA PRO A 40 -10.75 -5.51 9.83
C PRO A 40 -9.98 -6.72 10.37
N ARG A 41 -8.77 -6.48 10.82
CA ARG A 41 -8.04 -7.43 11.66
C ARG A 41 -8.56 -7.30 13.10
N ARG A 42 -8.32 -8.34 13.92
CA ARG A 42 -8.84 -8.44 15.28
C ARG A 42 -8.56 -7.23 16.18
N HIS A 43 -7.53 -6.46 15.87
CA HIS A 43 -7.09 -5.29 16.63
C HIS A 43 -7.41 -3.96 15.95
N ASP A 44 -7.96 -3.97 14.74
CA ASP A 44 -8.16 -2.78 13.92
C ASP A 44 -9.56 -2.16 14.10
N ARG A 45 -10.22 -2.40 15.23
CA ARG A 45 -11.45 -1.67 15.61
C ARG A 45 -11.09 -0.25 16.08
N VAL A 46 -10.31 0.43 15.27
CA VAL A 46 -10.05 1.86 15.48
C VAL A 46 -11.20 2.61 14.86
N ALA A 47 -11.75 3.55 15.61
CA ALA A 47 -12.74 4.49 15.09
C ALA A 47 -12.24 5.10 13.78
N LEU A 48 -13.12 5.18 12.78
CA LEU A 48 -12.82 5.80 11.49
C LEU A 48 -12.43 7.26 11.73
N SER A 49 -11.16 7.55 11.83
CA SER A 49 -10.67 8.92 11.90
C SER A 49 -10.13 9.35 10.55
N CYS A 50 -10.88 10.18 9.85
CA CYS A 50 -10.37 10.86 8.68
C CYS A 50 -9.44 12.01 9.11
N PRO A 51 -8.30 12.20 8.46
CA PRO A 51 -7.39 13.31 8.80
C PRO A 51 -7.98 14.71 8.53
N CYS A 52 -9.13 14.81 7.85
CA CYS A 52 -9.82 16.09 7.66
C CYS A 52 -10.45 16.66 8.94
N GLY A 53 -10.59 15.86 10.00
CA GLY A 53 -11.15 16.29 11.28
C GLY A 53 -12.66 16.53 11.29
N SER A 54 -13.34 16.42 10.16
CA SER A 54 -14.81 16.60 10.10
C SER A 54 -15.54 15.30 10.45
N ASP A 55 -16.63 15.41 11.19
CA ASP A 55 -17.53 14.31 11.52
C ASP A 55 -19.00 14.73 11.25
N PRO A 56 -19.70 14.15 10.26
CA PRO A 56 -19.19 13.15 9.32
C PRO A 56 -18.19 13.73 8.31
N CYS A 57 -17.23 12.94 7.91
CA CYS A 57 -16.31 13.31 6.84
C CYS A 57 -17.07 13.50 5.51
N PRO A 58 -16.87 14.60 4.77
CA PRO A 58 -17.62 14.87 3.54
C PRO A 58 -17.39 13.82 2.44
N ARG A 59 -16.28 13.12 2.44
CA ARG A 59 -16.02 12.01 1.50
C ARG A 59 -16.51 10.65 2.03
N TRP A 60 -16.24 10.35 3.28
CA TRP A 60 -16.56 9.02 3.84
C TRP A 60 -18.01 8.92 4.33
N GLY A 61 -18.61 10.00 4.81
CA GLY A 61 -20.00 10.01 5.26
C GLY A 61 -20.97 9.48 4.20
N PRO A 62 -20.96 9.99 2.96
CA PRO A 62 -21.85 9.54 1.90
C PRO A 62 -21.72 8.08 1.48
N ILE A 63 -20.57 7.45 1.74
CA ILE A 63 -20.30 6.04 1.38
C ILE A 63 -20.27 5.11 2.59
N ALA A 64 -20.55 5.62 3.78
CA ALA A 64 -20.72 4.79 4.97
C ALA A 64 -21.86 3.77 4.75
N GLY A 65 -21.59 2.49 5.09
CA GLY A 65 -22.57 1.41 4.92
C GLY A 65 -22.67 0.81 3.50
N ILE A 66 -21.96 1.34 2.51
CA ILE A 66 -21.89 0.73 1.17
C ILE A 66 -21.18 -0.63 1.25
N PRO A 67 -21.75 -1.70 0.67
CA PRO A 67 -21.10 -3.00 0.62
C PRO A 67 -19.73 -2.96 -0.08
N GLU A 68 -18.78 -3.76 0.40
CA GLU A 68 -17.42 -3.84 -0.13
C GLU A 68 -17.37 -3.96 -1.67
N ALA A 69 -18.20 -4.83 -2.25
CA ALA A 69 -18.23 -5.08 -3.69
C ALA A 69 -18.63 -3.84 -4.52
N ARG A 70 -19.22 -2.82 -3.89
CA ARG A 70 -19.65 -1.58 -4.55
C ARG A 70 -18.75 -0.39 -4.25
N PHE A 71 -17.81 -0.54 -3.33
CA PHE A 71 -17.00 0.57 -2.80
C PHE A 71 -16.33 1.40 -3.89
N HIS A 72 -15.49 0.79 -4.75
CA HIS A 72 -14.72 1.55 -5.73
C HIS A 72 -15.64 2.33 -6.71
N ARG A 73 -16.74 1.70 -7.15
CA ARG A 73 -17.71 2.38 -8.02
C ARG A 73 -18.33 3.59 -7.35
N GLU A 74 -18.86 3.40 -6.15
CA GLU A 74 -19.52 4.46 -5.40
C GLU A 74 -18.53 5.59 -5.03
N ALA A 75 -17.28 5.24 -4.74
CA ALA A 75 -16.24 6.23 -4.48
C ALA A 75 -15.94 7.07 -5.73
N PHE A 76 -15.80 6.45 -6.91
CA PHE A 76 -15.64 7.20 -8.15
C PHE A 76 -16.82 8.14 -8.42
N ASP A 77 -18.04 7.63 -8.26
CA ASP A 77 -19.26 8.38 -8.58
C ASP A 77 -19.47 9.54 -7.59
N ARG A 78 -19.42 9.25 -6.29
CA ARG A 78 -19.77 10.24 -5.25
C ARG A 78 -18.66 11.24 -4.97
N TRP A 79 -17.40 10.85 -5.18
CA TRP A 79 -16.27 11.77 -5.02
C TRP A 79 -15.95 12.58 -6.28
N GLY A 80 -16.55 12.22 -7.42
CA GLY A 80 -16.38 12.92 -8.68
C GLY A 80 -14.96 12.90 -9.23
N VAL A 81 -14.20 11.83 -8.93
CA VAL A 81 -12.79 11.73 -9.32
C VAL A 81 -12.59 10.75 -10.46
N ARG A 82 -11.52 10.95 -11.23
CA ARG A 82 -11.12 10.00 -12.29
C ARG A 82 -10.10 8.97 -11.80
N HIS A 83 -9.41 9.27 -10.70
CA HIS A 83 -8.36 8.40 -10.17
C HIS A 83 -8.63 8.08 -8.70
N LEU A 84 -8.70 6.80 -8.35
CA LEU A 84 -8.71 6.32 -6.97
C LEU A 84 -7.37 5.65 -6.66
N VAL A 85 -6.75 6.04 -5.56
CA VAL A 85 -5.51 5.44 -5.07
C VAL A 85 -5.83 4.66 -3.81
N ASP A 86 -5.58 3.36 -3.84
CA ASP A 86 -5.88 2.41 -2.75
C ASP A 86 -4.58 1.73 -2.30
N SER A 87 -4.14 2.00 -1.09
CA SER A 87 -2.92 1.42 -0.54
C SER A 87 -3.16 0.21 0.37
N THR A 88 -4.28 -0.47 0.19
CA THR A 88 -4.58 -1.72 0.87
C THR A 88 -3.60 -2.80 0.45
N LYS A 89 -2.73 -3.21 1.38
CA LYS A 89 -1.65 -4.17 1.13
C LYS A 89 -2.10 -5.63 1.12
N ARG A 90 -3.36 -5.92 1.45
CA ARG A 90 -3.89 -7.28 1.47
C ARG A 90 -4.04 -7.81 0.06
N LEU A 91 -3.37 -8.91 -0.25
CA LEU A 91 -3.31 -9.43 -1.62
C LEU A 91 -4.66 -9.92 -2.16
N SER A 92 -5.52 -10.49 -1.30
CA SER A 92 -6.89 -10.83 -1.71
C SER A 92 -7.70 -9.60 -2.11
N TRP A 93 -7.55 -8.49 -1.39
CA TRP A 93 -8.16 -7.22 -1.77
C TRP A 93 -7.68 -6.72 -3.13
N VAL A 94 -6.36 -6.77 -3.38
CA VAL A 94 -5.78 -6.37 -4.67
C VAL A 94 -6.35 -7.22 -5.81
N VAL A 95 -6.50 -8.52 -5.61
CA VAL A 95 -7.12 -9.43 -6.60
C VAL A 95 -8.58 -9.06 -6.87
N ASP A 96 -9.35 -8.81 -5.80
CA ASP A 96 -10.77 -8.43 -5.93
C ASP A 96 -10.92 -7.07 -6.62
N ALA A 97 -10.06 -6.10 -6.27
CA ALA A 97 -10.03 -4.78 -6.92
C ALA A 97 -9.71 -4.89 -8.43
N ASN A 98 -8.77 -5.75 -8.82
CA ASN A 98 -8.47 -6.00 -10.23
C ASN A 98 -9.67 -6.67 -10.96
N ARG A 99 -10.33 -7.63 -10.34
CA ARG A 99 -11.53 -8.29 -10.90
C ARG A 99 -12.68 -7.33 -11.08
N TRP A 100 -12.93 -6.53 -10.06
CA TRP A 100 -13.97 -5.52 -10.10
C TRP A 100 -13.70 -4.50 -11.23
N ALA A 101 -12.49 -3.96 -11.29
CA ALA A 101 -12.11 -2.98 -12.30
C ALA A 101 -12.27 -3.54 -13.73
N ALA A 102 -11.86 -4.80 -13.95
CA ALA A 102 -12.05 -5.48 -15.22
C ALA A 102 -13.54 -5.58 -15.62
N ALA A 103 -14.41 -5.96 -14.67
CA ALA A 103 -15.84 -6.09 -14.91
C ALA A 103 -16.52 -4.72 -15.15
N ALA A 104 -16.00 -3.66 -14.56
CA ALA A 104 -16.53 -2.29 -14.66
C ALA A 104 -15.95 -1.47 -15.82
N GLY A 105 -15.04 -2.01 -16.63
CA GLY A 105 -14.33 -1.26 -17.67
C GLY A 105 -13.43 -0.15 -17.11
N VAL A 106 -12.99 -0.27 -15.86
CA VAL A 106 -12.10 0.66 -15.19
C VAL A 106 -10.65 0.20 -15.40
N ARG A 107 -9.78 1.10 -15.82
CA ARG A 107 -8.35 0.82 -15.91
C ARG A 107 -7.80 0.53 -14.51
N VAL A 108 -6.95 -0.48 -14.37
CA VAL A 108 -6.28 -0.78 -13.11
C VAL A 108 -4.77 -0.75 -13.28
N VAL A 109 -4.08 -0.13 -12.33
CA VAL A 109 -2.63 -0.07 -12.27
C VAL A 109 -2.17 -0.55 -10.89
N ASN A 110 -1.34 -1.59 -10.87
CA ASN A 110 -0.74 -2.07 -9.63
C ASN A 110 0.69 -1.52 -9.53
N LEU A 111 0.98 -0.76 -8.48
CA LEU A 111 2.29 -0.19 -8.18
C LEU A 111 2.87 -0.85 -6.95
N LEU A 112 4.04 -1.45 -7.07
CA LEU A 112 4.76 -2.03 -5.94
C LEU A 112 5.86 -1.08 -5.47
N ILE A 113 5.69 -0.47 -4.30
CA ILE A 113 6.81 0.22 -3.62
C ILE A 113 7.51 -0.75 -2.67
N TRP A 114 8.84 -0.88 -2.81
CA TRP A 114 9.62 -1.86 -2.09
C TRP A 114 10.92 -1.27 -1.54
N LYS A 115 11.45 -1.87 -0.49
CA LYS A 115 12.75 -1.58 0.12
C LYS A 115 13.69 -2.75 -0.09
N ASP A 116 15.00 -2.49 -0.09
CA ASP A 116 15.94 -3.58 0.01
C ASP A 116 15.70 -4.39 1.30
N PRO A 117 16.00 -5.68 1.30
CA PRO A 117 15.79 -6.55 2.45
C PRO A 117 16.40 -6.02 3.75
N GLY A 118 17.59 -5.40 3.70
CA GLY A 118 18.25 -4.77 4.85
C GLY A 118 17.48 -3.54 5.34
N THR A 119 17.11 -2.62 4.45
CA THR A 119 16.32 -1.43 4.77
C THR A 119 14.93 -1.79 5.30
N HIS A 120 14.32 -2.84 4.75
CA HIS A 120 13.05 -3.36 5.25
C HIS A 120 13.22 -3.92 6.67
N ALA A 121 14.27 -4.73 6.91
CA ALA A 121 14.58 -5.28 8.21
C ALA A 121 14.82 -4.17 9.25
N TYR A 122 15.56 -3.12 8.89
CA TYR A 122 15.78 -1.95 9.74
C TYR A 122 14.46 -1.25 10.13
N SER A 123 13.55 -1.10 9.17
CA SER A 123 12.24 -0.49 9.43
C SER A 123 11.41 -1.28 10.46
N HIS A 124 11.57 -2.59 10.50
CA HIS A 124 10.95 -3.49 11.46
C HIS A 124 11.69 -3.51 12.81
N TRP A 125 13.03 -3.57 12.76
CA TRP A 125 13.90 -3.60 13.93
C TRP A 125 13.66 -2.40 14.86
N LYS A 126 13.54 -1.20 14.29
CA LYS A 126 13.17 0.02 15.05
C LYS A 126 11.85 -0.09 15.83
N ARG A 127 11.06 -1.12 15.59
CA ARG A 127 9.78 -1.42 16.23
C ARG A 127 9.80 -2.72 17.02
N GLY A 128 11.01 -3.17 17.38
CA GLY A 128 11.20 -4.37 18.18
C GLY A 128 11.00 -5.70 17.43
N THR A 129 10.88 -5.69 16.08
CA THR A 129 10.78 -6.94 15.32
C THR A 129 12.18 -7.50 15.05
N PRO A 130 12.49 -8.74 15.43
CA PRO A 130 13.78 -9.37 15.15
C PRO A 130 14.06 -9.47 13.65
N ILE A 131 15.35 -9.36 13.24
CA ILE A 131 15.80 -9.43 11.84
C ILE A 131 15.29 -10.69 11.12
N PRO A 132 15.37 -11.90 11.71
CA PRO A 132 14.84 -13.11 11.07
C PRO A 132 13.35 -13.03 10.74
N GLU A 133 12.56 -12.43 11.64
CA GLU A 133 11.11 -12.27 11.42
C GLU A 133 10.84 -11.21 10.33
N ALA A 134 11.55 -10.09 10.34
CA ALA A 134 11.45 -9.07 9.31
C ALA A 134 11.77 -9.65 7.92
N ARG A 135 12.80 -10.50 7.84
CA ARG A 135 13.18 -11.21 6.61
C ARG A 135 12.08 -12.17 6.14
N ARG A 136 11.49 -12.96 7.05
CA ARG A 136 10.35 -13.83 6.72
C ARG A 136 9.15 -13.04 6.20
N ARG A 137 8.87 -11.87 6.78
CA ARG A 137 7.78 -10.98 6.32
C ARG A 137 8.05 -10.42 4.94
N PHE A 138 9.30 -10.02 4.67
CA PHE A 138 9.74 -9.56 3.35
C PHE A 138 9.49 -10.64 2.29
N VAL A 139 10.05 -11.83 2.49
CA VAL A 139 9.93 -12.94 1.54
C VAL A 139 8.47 -13.31 1.33
N ARG A 140 7.72 -13.53 2.42
CA ARG A 140 6.30 -13.94 2.34
C ARG A 140 5.42 -12.97 1.56
N TYR A 141 5.62 -11.66 1.73
CA TYR A 141 4.81 -10.68 1.02
C TYR A 141 5.18 -10.62 -0.45
N HIS A 142 6.45 -10.44 -0.75
CA HIS A 142 6.90 -10.20 -2.13
C HIS A 142 6.81 -11.45 -3.00
N ASP A 143 7.13 -12.62 -2.45
CA ASP A 143 6.93 -13.89 -3.14
C ASP A 143 5.46 -14.10 -3.54
N ARG A 144 4.55 -13.91 -2.60
CA ARG A 144 3.11 -13.99 -2.88
C ARG A 144 2.66 -12.95 -3.91
N PHE A 145 3.11 -11.72 -3.80
CA PHE A 145 2.75 -10.65 -4.72
C PHE A 145 3.21 -10.93 -6.16
N VAL A 146 4.47 -11.28 -6.33
CA VAL A 146 5.03 -11.62 -7.65
C VAL A 146 4.30 -12.81 -8.28
N ASN A 147 3.95 -13.81 -7.47
CA ASN A 147 3.25 -15.01 -7.91
C ASN A 147 1.72 -14.83 -8.08
N LEU A 148 1.17 -13.64 -7.81
CA LEU A 148 -0.22 -13.35 -8.20
C LEU A 148 -0.43 -13.41 -9.71
N GLY A 149 0.63 -13.14 -10.49
CA GLY A 149 0.53 -13.07 -11.95
C GLY A 149 -0.19 -11.83 -12.47
N LEU A 150 -0.42 -10.84 -11.62
CA LEU A 150 -0.98 -9.55 -12.02
C LEU A 150 0.12 -8.67 -12.62
N PRO A 151 -0.18 -7.87 -13.66
CA PRO A 151 0.74 -6.87 -14.15
C PRO A 151 1.03 -5.82 -13.06
N PHE A 152 2.27 -5.38 -12.94
CA PHE A 152 2.62 -4.31 -12.01
C PHE A 152 3.85 -3.54 -12.49
N ALA A 153 3.95 -2.28 -12.09
CA ALA A 153 5.18 -1.52 -12.11
C ALA A 153 5.74 -1.41 -10.69
N SER A 154 7.04 -1.24 -10.55
CA SER A 154 7.67 -1.14 -9.24
C SER A 154 8.51 0.11 -9.09
N VAL A 155 8.69 0.55 -7.85
CA VAL A 155 9.60 1.63 -7.48
C VAL A 155 10.32 1.28 -6.18
N ARG A 156 11.63 1.44 -6.17
CA ARG A 156 12.42 1.25 -4.96
C ARG A 156 12.29 2.48 -4.07
N TYR A 157 11.95 2.27 -2.80
CA TYR A 157 11.72 3.34 -1.84
C TYR A 157 12.92 4.28 -1.69
N ASP A 158 14.14 3.70 -1.58
CA ASP A 158 15.35 4.47 -1.33
C ASP A 158 15.68 5.41 -2.50
N ASP A 159 15.41 5.00 -3.74
CA ASP A 159 15.60 5.83 -4.93
C ASP A 159 14.48 6.86 -5.05
N PHE A 160 13.26 6.46 -4.75
CA PHE A 160 12.10 7.33 -4.74
C PHE A 160 12.27 8.53 -3.78
N VAL A 161 12.72 8.30 -2.55
CA VAL A 161 12.86 9.39 -1.56
C VAL A 161 14.05 10.31 -1.83
N ARG A 162 15.03 9.89 -2.65
CA ARG A 162 16.14 10.74 -3.09
C ARG A 162 15.75 11.69 -4.23
N ALA A 163 14.83 11.25 -5.11
CA ALA A 163 14.39 12.02 -6.27
C ALA A 163 12.88 11.86 -6.49
N PRO A 164 12.04 12.31 -5.53
CA PRO A 164 10.60 12.03 -5.55
C PRO A 164 9.90 12.61 -6.77
N ALA A 165 10.21 13.84 -7.18
CA ALA A 165 9.62 14.47 -8.35
C ALA A 165 9.90 13.65 -9.64
N ALA A 166 11.16 13.26 -9.88
CA ALA A 166 11.54 12.49 -11.05
C ALA A 166 10.83 11.12 -11.15
N HIS A 167 10.65 10.46 -9.99
CA HIS A 167 9.91 9.21 -9.95
C HIS A 167 8.40 9.41 -10.09
N LEU A 168 7.85 10.49 -9.51
CA LEU A 168 6.42 10.82 -9.66
C LEU A 168 6.05 11.11 -11.11
N VAL A 169 6.89 11.80 -11.88
CA VAL A 169 6.69 11.99 -13.33
C VAL A 169 6.47 10.63 -14.02
N ARG A 170 7.32 9.64 -13.74
CA ARG A 170 7.23 8.31 -14.34
C ARG A 170 6.02 7.52 -13.86
N LEU A 171 5.75 7.56 -12.56
CA LEU A 171 4.59 6.88 -11.95
C LEU A 171 3.27 7.47 -12.44
N CYS A 172 3.18 8.79 -12.57
CA CYS A 172 2.01 9.47 -13.11
C CYS A 172 1.78 9.07 -14.57
N ARG A 173 2.84 8.98 -15.38
CA ARG A 173 2.74 8.50 -16.76
C ARG A 173 2.21 7.06 -16.84
N VAL A 174 2.74 6.16 -15.99
CA VAL A 174 2.25 4.77 -15.91
C VAL A 174 0.78 4.71 -15.48
N ALA A 175 0.37 5.57 -14.56
CA ALA A 175 -0.98 5.60 -13.99
C ALA A 175 -1.98 6.44 -14.81
N ASP A 176 -1.54 7.13 -15.87
CA ASP A 176 -2.32 8.12 -16.61
C ASP A 176 -2.87 9.22 -15.70
N LEU A 177 -2.05 9.64 -14.75
CA LEU A 177 -2.37 10.60 -13.70
C LEU A 177 -1.67 11.94 -14.02
N PRO A 178 -2.32 13.10 -13.82
CA PRO A 178 -1.67 14.38 -13.97
C PRO A 178 -0.46 14.54 -13.06
N TYR A 179 0.64 15.00 -13.63
CA TYR A 179 1.80 15.45 -12.87
C TYR A 179 1.85 16.98 -12.88
N PHE A 180 2.26 17.58 -11.79
CA PHE A 180 2.56 18.99 -11.64
C PHE A 180 3.68 19.18 -10.62
N ASP A 181 4.41 20.28 -10.71
CA ASP A 181 5.50 20.59 -9.81
C ASP A 181 5.00 20.76 -8.35
N GLY A 182 5.67 20.09 -7.43
CA GLY A 182 5.25 20.07 -6.03
C GLY A 182 4.20 19.00 -5.69
N LYS A 183 3.88 18.08 -6.60
CA LYS A 183 2.97 16.95 -6.33
C LYS A 183 3.44 16.08 -5.15
N GLU A 184 4.74 16.03 -4.89
CA GLU A 184 5.32 15.34 -3.72
C GLU A 184 4.93 15.97 -2.38
N ARG A 185 4.50 17.23 -2.37
CA ARG A 185 4.11 17.97 -1.17
C ARG A 185 2.67 17.64 -0.76
N PHE A 186 2.40 16.36 -0.53
CA PHE A 186 1.07 15.85 -0.17
C PHE A 186 0.49 16.47 1.11
N TRP A 187 1.33 17.01 1.98
CA TRP A 187 0.93 17.66 3.23
C TRP A 187 0.25 19.02 3.01
N SER A 188 0.43 19.66 1.86
CA SER A 188 -0.11 20.99 1.55
C SER A 188 -1.57 20.99 1.13
N ARG A 189 -2.19 19.81 0.96
CA ARG A 189 -3.60 19.65 0.55
C ARG A 189 -4.36 18.78 1.55
N PRO A 190 -5.69 18.99 1.69
CA PRO A 190 -6.52 18.09 2.46
C PRO A 190 -6.57 16.70 1.83
N HIS A 191 -6.42 15.68 2.65
CA HIS A 191 -6.61 14.28 2.27
C HIS A 191 -7.67 13.63 3.16
N HIS A 192 -8.35 12.63 2.62
CA HIS A 192 -9.40 11.89 3.32
C HIS A 192 -9.05 10.40 3.43
N ASN A 193 -7.77 10.05 3.39
CA ASN A 193 -7.31 8.67 3.44
C ASN A 193 -7.61 8.01 4.79
N LEU A 194 -7.99 6.74 4.75
CA LEU A 194 -8.20 5.93 5.96
C LEU A 194 -6.96 5.09 6.28
N PHE A 195 -6.64 4.99 7.56
CA PHE A 195 -5.53 4.18 8.05
C PHE A 195 -4.17 4.58 7.44
N GLY A 196 -3.21 3.67 7.48
CA GLY A 196 -1.87 3.91 6.98
C GLY A 196 -0.86 4.24 8.08
N ASN A 197 0.33 4.68 7.69
CA ASN A 197 1.42 4.98 8.62
C ASN A 197 1.15 6.28 9.39
N PRO A 198 1.07 6.27 10.74
CA PRO A 198 0.80 7.47 11.53
C PRO A 198 1.79 8.60 11.24
N GLY A 199 3.09 8.34 11.31
CA GLY A 199 4.11 9.40 11.12
C GLY A 199 4.14 10.03 9.71
N THR A 200 3.50 9.38 8.71
CA THR A 200 3.27 10.01 7.40
C THR A 200 2.00 10.85 7.44
N ARG A 201 0.93 10.34 8.05
CA ARG A 201 -0.36 11.05 8.18
C ARG A 201 -0.27 12.29 9.08
N ASP A 202 0.58 12.26 10.09
CA ASP A 202 0.83 13.39 10.99
C ASP A 202 1.43 14.62 10.29
N GLN A 203 1.86 14.48 9.04
CA GLN A 203 2.32 15.61 8.22
C GLN A 203 1.17 16.35 7.52
N LEU A 204 -0.01 15.74 7.42
CA LEU A 204 -1.15 16.33 6.73
C LEU A 204 -1.61 17.62 7.40
N GLY A 205 -1.91 18.64 6.59
CA GLY A 205 -2.32 19.96 7.06
C GLY A 205 -1.18 20.83 7.62
N ARG A 206 0.07 20.41 7.52
CA ARG A 206 1.23 21.22 7.95
C ARG A 206 1.67 22.15 6.82
N THR A 207 2.26 23.27 7.22
CA THR A 207 2.87 24.21 6.27
C THR A 207 4.16 23.66 5.66
N SER A 208 4.83 22.74 6.36
CA SER A 208 6.03 22.04 5.88
C SER A 208 5.99 20.56 6.25
N GLY A 209 6.42 19.73 5.33
CA GLY A 209 6.60 18.31 5.51
C GLY A 209 7.98 17.87 5.03
N ALA A 210 8.34 16.63 5.30
CA ALA A 210 9.63 16.11 4.90
C ALA A 210 9.53 14.68 4.36
N ILE A 211 10.17 14.48 3.19
CA ILE A 211 10.48 13.16 2.66
C ILE A 211 11.90 12.84 3.13
N ARG A 212 12.02 11.89 4.05
CA ARG A 212 13.32 11.59 4.67
C ARG A 212 13.93 10.34 4.04
N PRO A 213 15.10 10.43 3.41
CA PRO A 213 15.88 9.27 3.03
C PRO A 213 16.20 8.39 4.24
N VAL A 214 16.39 7.10 3.99
CA VAL A 214 16.91 6.21 5.03
C VAL A 214 18.37 6.57 5.27
N GLY A 215 18.69 6.96 6.50
CA GLY A 215 20.05 7.23 6.91
C GLY A 215 20.89 5.95 7.03
N PRO A 216 22.17 6.07 7.38
CA PRO A 216 23.03 4.94 7.66
C PRO A 216 22.44 4.09 8.80
N PHE A 217 22.70 2.79 8.77
CA PHE A 217 22.26 1.90 9.83
C PHE A 217 23.06 2.18 11.12
N PRO A 218 22.39 2.20 12.30
CA PRO A 218 23.11 2.22 13.56
C PRO A 218 24.09 1.03 13.66
N PRO A 219 25.25 1.22 14.31
CA PRO A 219 26.29 0.18 14.38
C PRO A 219 25.78 -1.16 14.93
N GLU A 220 24.92 -1.13 15.93
CA GLU A 220 24.30 -2.33 16.52
C GLU A 220 23.45 -3.09 15.50
N PHE A 221 22.60 -2.40 14.74
CA PHE A 221 21.78 -3.03 13.72
C PHE A 221 22.65 -3.57 12.56
N ALA A 222 23.65 -2.81 12.14
CA ALA A 222 24.54 -3.21 11.06
C ALA A 222 25.30 -4.50 11.42
N ARG A 223 25.82 -4.60 12.64
CA ARG A 223 26.48 -5.79 13.17
C ARG A 223 25.55 -7.00 13.22
N ASP A 224 24.32 -6.82 13.78
CA ASP A 224 23.35 -7.89 13.91
C ASP A 224 22.86 -8.39 12.55
N LEU A 225 22.68 -7.47 11.58
CA LEU A 225 22.33 -7.81 10.20
C LEU A 225 23.44 -8.62 9.52
N ALA A 226 24.71 -8.18 9.65
CA ALA A 226 25.86 -8.87 9.08
C ALA A 226 26.02 -10.29 9.66
N ALA A 227 25.87 -10.44 10.97
CA ALA A 227 25.91 -11.75 11.63
C ALA A 227 24.79 -12.67 11.16
N PHE A 228 23.56 -12.13 11.02
CA PHE A 228 22.44 -12.89 10.46
C PHE A 228 22.67 -13.33 9.02
N GLU A 229 23.18 -12.46 8.17
CA GLU A 229 23.45 -12.79 6.76
C GLU A 229 24.57 -13.81 6.62
N ALA A 230 25.64 -13.69 7.39
CA ALA A 230 26.74 -14.66 7.42
C ALA A 230 26.28 -16.06 7.87
N SER A 231 25.35 -16.15 8.83
CA SER A 231 24.81 -17.42 9.33
C SER A 231 23.90 -18.16 8.35
N ARG A 232 23.37 -17.46 7.33
CA ARG A 232 22.34 -18.02 6.41
C ARG A 232 22.86 -18.28 5.01
N GLY A 233 23.92 -17.57 4.60
CA GLY A 233 24.36 -17.58 3.21
C GLY A 233 23.36 -16.93 2.24
N PRO A 234 23.61 -17.02 0.93
CA PRO A 234 22.76 -16.44 -0.10
C PRO A 234 21.35 -17.05 -0.09
N ASP A 235 20.34 -16.20 -0.06
CA ASP A 235 18.93 -16.61 -0.14
C ASP A 235 18.44 -16.50 -1.59
N TRP A 236 18.40 -17.64 -2.31
CA TRP A 236 17.96 -17.71 -3.70
C TRP A 236 16.52 -17.18 -3.91
N ARG A 237 15.63 -17.31 -2.91
CA ARG A 237 14.26 -16.79 -2.97
C ARG A 237 14.27 -15.28 -3.06
N ILE A 238 15.07 -14.63 -2.22
CA ILE A 238 15.22 -13.17 -2.26
C ILE A 238 15.81 -12.74 -3.60
N HIS A 239 16.82 -13.43 -4.10
CA HIS A 239 17.39 -13.14 -5.43
C HIS A 239 16.32 -13.20 -6.52
N HIS A 240 15.53 -14.28 -6.54
CA HIS A 240 14.45 -14.45 -7.51
C HIS A 240 13.38 -13.36 -7.42
N ILE A 241 12.92 -13.05 -6.20
CA ILE A 241 11.98 -11.97 -5.92
C ILE A 241 12.53 -10.63 -6.44
N LEU A 242 13.75 -10.27 -6.06
CA LEU A 242 14.34 -9.00 -6.44
C LEU A 242 14.55 -8.90 -7.95
N LYS A 243 14.98 -9.98 -8.61
CA LYS A 243 15.08 -10.03 -10.08
C LYS A 243 13.74 -9.74 -10.76
N SER A 244 12.65 -10.34 -10.25
CA SER A 244 11.29 -10.15 -10.77
C SER A 244 10.79 -8.72 -10.56
N ILE A 245 11.05 -8.13 -9.40
CA ILE A 245 10.65 -6.76 -9.07
C ILE A 245 11.44 -5.73 -9.89
N ARG A 246 12.77 -5.86 -9.93
CA ARG A 246 13.67 -4.92 -10.60
C ARG A 246 13.45 -4.85 -12.12
N ARG A 247 12.99 -5.92 -12.74
CA ARG A 247 12.61 -5.91 -14.17
C ARG A 247 11.42 -5.01 -14.48
N ARG A 248 10.63 -4.65 -13.47
CA ARG A 248 9.41 -3.85 -13.57
C ARG A 248 9.56 -2.47 -12.94
N GLU A 249 10.78 -2.05 -12.66
CA GLU A 249 11.04 -0.70 -12.14
C GLU A 249 10.65 0.36 -13.18
N VAL A 250 9.92 1.38 -12.73
CA VAL A 250 9.46 2.49 -13.59
C VAL A 250 10.59 3.24 -14.28
N THR A 251 11.80 3.16 -13.76
CA THR A 251 13.02 3.71 -14.38
C THR A 251 13.51 2.90 -15.58
N ARG A 252 13.06 1.65 -15.72
CA ARG A 252 13.43 0.72 -16.80
C ARG A 252 12.32 0.49 -17.80
N LEU A 253 11.08 0.92 -17.45
CA LEU A 253 9.96 0.80 -18.37
C LEU A 253 10.09 1.90 -19.42
N GLU A 254 10.21 1.50 -20.67
CA GLU A 254 10.01 2.42 -21.78
C GLU A 254 8.55 2.87 -21.76
N ALA A 255 8.32 4.20 -21.82
CA ALA A 255 6.96 4.69 -21.95
C ALA A 255 6.48 4.37 -23.40
N PRO A 256 5.32 3.80 -23.59
CA PRO A 256 4.12 3.51 -22.79
C PRO A 256 3.77 2.02 -22.67
N SER A 257 4.75 1.14 -22.53
CA SER A 257 4.54 -0.33 -22.62
C SER A 257 3.91 -0.99 -21.39
N TYR A 258 3.52 -0.23 -20.36
CA TYR A 258 2.68 -0.78 -19.32
C TYR A 258 1.24 -0.85 -19.81
N GLU A 259 0.91 -1.87 -20.59
CA GLU A 259 -0.47 -2.19 -20.85
C GLU A 259 -1.09 -2.74 -19.58
N PRO A 260 -2.11 -2.06 -19.02
CA PRO A 260 -2.88 -2.59 -17.92
C PRO A 260 -3.73 -3.74 -18.44
N THR A 261 -3.11 -4.91 -18.58
CA THR A 261 -3.87 -6.11 -18.88
C THR A 261 -4.70 -6.46 -17.65
N HIS A 262 -5.96 -6.78 -17.84
CA HIS A 262 -6.84 -7.34 -16.81
C HIS A 262 -6.35 -8.74 -16.44
N GLY A 263 -5.16 -8.82 -15.83
CA GLY A 263 -4.52 -10.08 -15.48
C GLY A 263 -5.37 -10.87 -14.48
N LYS A 264 -5.78 -12.06 -14.87
CA LYS A 264 -6.33 -13.02 -13.92
C LYS A 264 -5.16 -13.64 -13.15
N PRO A 265 -5.27 -13.81 -11.81
CA PRO A 265 -4.23 -14.49 -11.03
C PRO A 265 -3.90 -15.85 -11.63
N GLY A 266 -2.63 -16.17 -11.75
CA GLY A 266 -2.17 -17.51 -12.11
C GLY A 266 -2.60 -18.57 -11.08
N ALA A 267 -2.32 -19.85 -11.33
CA ALA A 267 -2.73 -20.93 -10.43
C ALA A 267 -2.25 -20.74 -8.99
N VAL A 268 -0.98 -20.35 -8.82
CA VAL A 268 -0.38 -20.05 -7.50
C VAL A 268 -1.05 -18.84 -6.84
N GLY A 269 -1.34 -17.80 -7.60
CA GLY A 269 -2.05 -16.63 -7.11
C GLY A 269 -3.48 -16.95 -6.65
N ARG A 270 -4.18 -17.87 -7.35
CA ARG A 270 -5.50 -18.37 -6.93
C ARG A 270 -5.44 -19.15 -5.63
N TYR A 271 -4.39 -19.96 -5.42
CA TYR A 271 -4.17 -20.65 -4.15
C TYR A 271 -3.99 -19.68 -2.97
N TRP A 272 -3.14 -18.68 -3.11
CA TRP A 272 -2.91 -17.67 -2.07
C TRP A 272 -4.14 -16.80 -1.80
N TYR A 273 -4.89 -16.46 -2.83
CA TYR A 273 -6.17 -15.77 -2.69
C TYR A 273 -7.15 -16.60 -1.85
N PHE A 274 -7.32 -17.88 -2.18
CA PHE A 274 -8.20 -18.77 -1.44
C PHE A 274 -7.76 -18.94 0.03
N GLU A 275 -6.48 -19.14 0.27
CA GLU A 275 -5.93 -19.21 1.64
C GLU A 275 -6.24 -17.96 2.47
N ASP A 276 -6.07 -16.76 1.88
CA ASP A 276 -6.35 -15.50 2.58
C ASP A 276 -7.86 -15.33 2.84
N MET A 277 -8.71 -15.73 1.91
CA MET A 277 -10.17 -15.69 2.07
C MET A 277 -10.65 -16.66 3.15
N VAL A 278 -10.15 -17.89 3.18
CA VAL A 278 -10.47 -18.86 4.24
C VAL A 278 -10.06 -18.30 5.61
N LYS A 279 -8.85 -17.76 5.74
CA LYS A 279 -8.40 -17.13 6.98
C LYS A 279 -9.28 -15.96 7.40
N GLN A 280 -9.76 -15.15 6.45
CA GLN A 280 -10.67 -14.04 6.73
C GLN A 280 -12.04 -14.52 7.20
N THR A 281 -12.63 -15.50 6.51
CA THR A 281 -13.92 -16.08 6.89
C THR A 281 -13.86 -16.69 8.28
N THR A 282 -12.81 -17.47 8.56
CA THR A 282 -12.57 -18.05 9.88
C THR A 282 -12.47 -16.97 10.97
N ARG A 283 -11.72 -15.91 10.71
CA ARG A 283 -11.61 -14.77 11.67
C ARG A 283 -12.94 -14.08 11.91
N ASN A 284 -13.74 -13.89 10.87
CA ASN A 284 -15.06 -13.25 10.98
C ASN A 284 -16.03 -14.11 11.80
N LEU A 285 -16.02 -15.43 11.58
CA LEU A 285 -16.85 -16.38 12.35
C LEU A 285 -16.46 -16.37 13.85
N PHE A 286 -15.18 -16.54 14.16
CA PHE A 286 -14.69 -16.54 15.55
C PHE A 286 -14.72 -15.14 16.19
N GLY A 287 -14.67 -14.06 15.41
CA GLY A 287 -14.81 -12.68 15.90
C GLY A 287 -16.22 -12.35 16.36
N ARG A 288 -17.25 -12.95 15.75
CA ARG A 288 -18.65 -12.81 16.16
C ARG A 288 -18.99 -13.56 17.46
N LEU A 289 -18.20 -14.58 17.82
CA LEU A 289 -18.42 -15.41 19.00
C LEU A 289 -17.75 -14.87 20.28
N ARG A 290 -17.08 -13.74 20.23
CA ARG A 290 -16.49 -13.10 21.42
C ARG A 290 -17.25 -11.83 21.79
N PRO A 291 -17.66 -11.68 23.09
CA PRO A 291 -18.31 -10.47 23.57
C PRO A 291 -17.39 -9.25 23.36
N ALA A 292 -18.00 -8.11 23.02
CA ALA A 292 -17.30 -6.84 22.95
C ALA A 292 -16.66 -6.52 24.30
N ARG A 293 -15.35 -6.31 24.35
CA ARG A 293 -14.74 -5.71 25.54
C ARG A 293 -15.25 -4.26 25.63
N PRO A 294 -15.67 -3.80 26.84
CA PRO A 294 -16.04 -2.41 27.03
C PRO A 294 -14.85 -1.51 26.66
N ALA A 295 -15.15 -0.40 26.00
CA ALA A 295 -14.17 0.64 25.74
C ALA A 295 -13.67 1.16 27.09
N THR A 296 -12.44 0.83 27.46
CA THR A 296 -11.75 1.52 28.55
C THR A 296 -11.43 2.92 28.04
N ASN A 297 -12.11 3.91 28.57
CA ASN A 297 -11.74 5.31 28.49
C ASN A 297 -10.31 5.45 29.01
N ALA A 298 -9.35 5.66 28.12
CA ALA A 298 -8.04 6.18 28.49
C ALA A 298 -8.08 7.69 28.28
N LEU A 299 -8.67 8.40 29.25
CA LEU A 299 -8.32 9.76 29.61
C LEU A 299 -7.32 9.63 30.77
N ALA A 300 -6.05 9.87 30.51
CA ALA A 300 -5.04 10.47 31.39
C ALA A 300 -3.78 10.72 30.53
#